data_7dbcad3ecfcf73e0863b556267a30ef9
#
_entry.id   7dbcad3ecfcf73e0863b556267a30ef9
#
_cell.length_a   1.000
_cell.length_b   1.000
_cell.length_c   1.000
_cell.angle_alpha   90.00
_cell.angle_beta   90.00
_cell.angle_gamma   90.00
#
_symmetry.space_group_name_H-M   'P 1'
#
loop_
_entity.id
_entity.type
_entity.pdbx_description
1 polymer ?
#
loop_
_entity_poly.entity_id
_entity_poly.type
_entity_poly.pdbx_seq_one_letter_code
_entity_poly.pdbx_strand_id
1 'polypeptide(L)'
;NDKPALARRLSSSRSPYRLHYIFSEGEKTESMYFNALSKYANKSDEIEIRVMDRWTINKGNSNQYKITLEVEKYINSIQSLDSGNIQLLDGLTNKLKEQELTVADMFQLVKIVMDLEQDAFIHEGELLLQQINTILTMSDYDKEFDKICIILDRDKQSFKAFQYEEVLNIAEKNDYTLGISNPIFKFFLLLHMNDLSVLSTE
;
A
#
# COMPACT_ATOMS: atom_id res chain seq x y z
N ASN A 1 2.86 -15.68 21.85
CA ASN A 1 2.05 -16.60 20.99
C ASN A 1 1.18 -15.76 20.05
N ASP A 2 1.82 -15.11 19.12
CA ASP A 2 1.11 -14.32 18.13
C ASP A 2 0.42 -15.25 17.14
N LYS A 3 -0.90 -15.19 17.10
CA LYS A 3 -1.63 -15.89 16.06
C LYS A 3 -1.27 -15.25 14.72
N PRO A 4 -1.01 -16.05 13.68
CA PRO A 4 -0.86 -15.53 12.33
C PRO A 4 -2.04 -14.63 11.93
N ALA A 5 -1.82 -13.64 11.07
CA ALA A 5 -2.88 -12.73 10.61
C ALA A 5 -4.08 -13.48 10.01
N LEU A 6 -3.83 -14.57 9.28
CA LEU A 6 -4.85 -15.46 8.77
C LEU A 6 -5.71 -16.07 9.89
N ALA A 7 -5.10 -16.52 10.99
CA ALA A 7 -5.84 -17.10 12.11
C ALA A 7 -6.73 -16.07 12.82
N ARG A 8 -6.35 -14.79 12.84
CA ARG A 8 -7.21 -13.70 13.32
C ARG A 8 -8.42 -13.50 12.41
N ARG A 9 -8.23 -13.54 11.08
CA ARG A 9 -9.33 -13.45 10.11
C ARG A 9 -10.28 -14.64 10.17
N LEU A 10 -9.76 -15.87 10.31
CA LEU A 10 -10.56 -17.07 10.45
C LEU A 10 -11.41 -17.12 11.74
N SER A 11 -11.00 -16.37 12.78
CA SER A 11 -11.77 -16.24 14.02
C SER A 11 -12.94 -15.25 13.91
N SER A 12 -12.99 -14.46 12.83
CA SER A 12 -14.12 -13.59 12.53
C SER A 12 -15.27 -14.43 11.91
N SER A 13 -16.51 -13.96 12.05
CA SER A 13 -17.70 -14.63 11.48
C SER A 13 -17.79 -14.57 9.94
N ARG A 14 -16.77 -14.01 9.26
CA ARG A 14 -16.69 -13.92 7.81
C ARG A 14 -15.83 -15.05 7.24
N SER A 15 -16.18 -15.50 6.04
CA SER A 15 -15.35 -16.42 5.26
C SER A 15 -13.94 -15.83 5.07
N PRO A 16 -12.89 -16.67 5.03
CA PRO A 16 -11.55 -16.21 4.75
C PRO A 16 -11.51 -15.60 3.35
N TYR A 17 -11.09 -14.35 3.26
CA TYR A 17 -10.87 -13.64 2.00
C TYR A 17 -9.40 -13.26 1.87
N ARG A 18 -8.94 -13.21 0.63
CA ARG A 18 -7.58 -12.78 0.30
C ARG A 18 -7.52 -11.27 0.22
N LEU A 19 -6.55 -10.66 0.89
CA LEU A 19 -6.29 -9.23 0.81
C LEU A 19 -5.34 -8.93 -0.35
N HIS A 20 -5.70 -7.94 -1.16
CA HIS A 20 -4.85 -7.39 -2.20
C HIS A 20 -4.52 -5.94 -1.84
N TYR A 21 -3.29 -5.68 -1.44
CA TYR A 21 -2.79 -4.35 -1.11
C TYR A 21 -2.25 -3.69 -2.37
N ILE A 22 -2.85 -2.60 -2.81
CA ILE A 22 -2.51 -1.90 -4.05
C ILE A 22 -1.69 -0.66 -3.73
N PHE A 23 -0.44 -0.66 -4.15
CA PHE A 23 0.44 0.53 -4.15
C PHE A 23 0.53 1.07 -5.57
N SER A 24 0.31 2.36 -5.76
CA SER A 24 0.34 2.97 -7.10
C SER A 24 1.31 4.15 -7.17
N GLU A 25 1.88 4.38 -8.35
CA GLU A 25 2.74 5.54 -8.61
C GLU A 25 1.95 6.84 -8.52
N GLY A 26 0.75 6.87 -9.11
CA GLY A 26 -0.09 8.05 -9.18
C GLY A 26 -0.90 8.29 -7.90
N GLU A 27 -0.94 9.55 -7.46
CA GLU A 27 -1.65 9.93 -6.23
C GLU A 27 -3.18 9.94 -6.39
N LYS A 28 -3.69 10.17 -7.60
CA LYS A 28 -5.13 10.41 -7.82
C LYS A 28 -5.79 9.40 -8.74
N THR A 29 -5.31 9.28 -9.96
CA THR A 29 -6.01 8.52 -11.02
C THR A 29 -6.10 7.05 -10.68
N GLU A 30 -4.97 6.45 -10.33
CA GLU A 30 -4.83 5.04 -9.96
C GLU A 30 -5.60 4.75 -8.67
N SER A 31 -5.40 5.57 -7.64
CA SER A 31 -6.10 5.43 -6.36
C SER A 31 -7.61 5.55 -6.53
N MET A 32 -8.10 6.49 -7.33
CA MET A 32 -9.54 6.62 -7.62
C MET A 32 -10.09 5.39 -8.35
N TYR A 33 -9.36 4.88 -9.33
CA TYR A 33 -9.76 3.69 -10.09
C TYR A 33 -9.84 2.47 -9.16
N PHE A 34 -8.79 2.17 -8.41
CA PHE A 34 -8.77 1.00 -7.54
C PHE A 34 -9.72 1.12 -6.34
N ASN A 35 -9.95 2.33 -5.82
CA ASN A 35 -10.99 2.58 -4.82
C ASN A 35 -12.41 2.38 -5.38
N ALA A 36 -12.65 2.72 -6.64
CA ALA A 36 -13.92 2.40 -7.30
C ALA A 36 -14.04 0.89 -7.52
N LEU A 37 -12.98 0.23 -8.01
CA LEU A 37 -12.93 -1.22 -8.23
C LEU A 37 -13.16 -2.00 -6.93
N SER A 38 -12.59 -1.57 -5.81
CA SER A 38 -12.75 -2.23 -4.50
C SER A 38 -14.21 -2.31 -4.05
N LYS A 39 -15.01 -1.29 -4.39
CA LYS A 39 -16.45 -1.29 -4.07
C LYS A 39 -17.23 -2.40 -4.78
N TYR A 40 -16.72 -2.90 -5.90
CA TYR A 40 -17.31 -4.03 -6.62
C TYR A 40 -16.68 -5.36 -6.18
N ALA A 41 -15.36 -5.43 -6.10
CA ALA A 41 -14.62 -6.64 -5.73
C ALA A 41 -14.92 -7.09 -4.30
N ASN A 42 -14.95 -6.16 -3.35
CA ASN A 42 -15.20 -6.47 -1.94
C ASN A 42 -16.64 -6.91 -1.63
N LYS A 43 -17.52 -6.97 -2.64
CA LYS A 43 -18.85 -7.59 -2.52
C LYS A 43 -18.80 -9.11 -2.68
N SER A 44 -17.76 -9.64 -3.31
CA SER A 44 -17.49 -11.07 -3.32
C SER A 44 -16.74 -11.39 -2.02
N ASP A 45 -17.16 -12.37 -1.26
CA ASP A 45 -16.50 -12.76 0.00
C ASP A 45 -15.12 -13.43 -0.21
N GLU A 46 -14.57 -13.36 -1.43
CA GLU A 46 -13.33 -14.04 -1.80
C GLU A 46 -12.10 -13.12 -1.80
N ILE A 47 -12.26 -11.85 -2.19
CA ILE A 47 -11.17 -10.88 -2.35
C ILE A 47 -11.57 -9.55 -1.73
N GLU A 48 -10.66 -8.96 -0.96
CA GLU A 48 -10.74 -7.58 -0.52
C GLU A 48 -9.57 -6.78 -1.08
N ILE A 49 -9.87 -5.68 -1.77
CA ILE A 49 -8.86 -4.74 -2.29
C ILE A 49 -8.70 -3.60 -1.30
N ARG A 50 -7.47 -3.40 -0.84
CA ARG A 50 -7.05 -2.26 0.00
C ARG A 50 -6.09 -1.39 -0.77
N VAL A 51 -6.54 -0.19 -1.12
CA VAL A 51 -5.71 0.81 -1.78
C VAL A 51 -4.88 1.51 -0.73
N MET A 52 -3.56 1.48 -0.92
CA MET A 52 -2.61 2.05 0.03
C MET A 52 -2.31 3.50 -0.36
N ASP A 53 -2.42 4.39 0.61
CA ASP A 53 -2.05 5.77 0.42
C ASP A 53 -0.53 5.90 0.21
N ARG A 54 -0.16 6.74 -0.74
CA ARG A 54 1.24 7.07 -0.96
C ARG A 54 1.69 8.06 0.10
N TRP A 55 2.56 7.61 0.99
CA TRP A 55 3.16 8.47 2.00
C TRP A 55 4.58 8.85 1.61
N THR A 56 4.85 9.47 0.55
CA THR A 56 6.21 9.87 0.19
C THR A 56 6.52 11.25 0.74
N ILE A 57 7.55 11.31 1.56
CA ILE A 57 8.20 12.54 2.03
C ILE A 57 8.72 13.36 0.85
N ASN A 58 8.95 12.74 -0.30
CA ASN A 58 9.47 13.35 -1.50
C ASN A 58 8.43 13.43 -2.62
N LYS A 59 7.41 14.25 -2.46
CA LYS A 59 6.36 14.51 -3.48
C LYS A 59 6.89 15.00 -4.86
N GLY A 60 8.17 15.13 -5.06
CA GLY A 60 8.75 15.67 -6.31
C GLY A 60 9.72 14.74 -7.03
N ASN A 61 10.19 13.65 -6.43
CA ASN A 61 11.32 12.84 -6.97
C ASN A 61 11.04 11.33 -7.01
N SER A 62 9.80 10.93 -7.12
CA SER A 62 9.46 9.51 -7.17
C SER A 62 9.56 8.99 -8.59
N ASN A 63 10.54 8.15 -8.84
CA ASN A 63 10.47 7.25 -9.98
C ASN A 63 9.99 5.86 -9.51
N GLN A 64 9.57 5.06 -10.44
CA GLN A 64 8.99 3.72 -10.26
C GLN A 64 9.89 2.78 -9.44
N TYR A 65 11.19 2.87 -9.63
CA TYR A 65 12.19 2.09 -8.89
C TYR A 65 12.20 2.45 -7.39
N LYS A 66 12.19 3.75 -7.07
CA LYS A 66 12.16 4.22 -5.68
C LYS A 66 10.89 3.78 -4.97
N ILE A 67 9.74 3.86 -5.64
CA ILE A 67 8.46 3.40 -5.07
C ILE A 67 8.54 1.92 -4.69
N THR A 68 9.09 1.08 -5.58
CA THR A 68 9.24 -0.36 -5.31
C THR A 68 10.15 -0.62 -4.12
N LEU A 69 11.28 0.09 -4.01
CA LEU A 69 12.16 0.00 -2.84
C LEU A 69 11.49 0.47 -1.54
N GLU A 70 10.71 1.53 -1.60
CA GLU A 70 9.96 2.04 -0.45
C GLU A 70 8.91 1.02 0.02
N VAL A 71 8.19 0.40 -0.91
CA VAL A 71 7.22 -0.67 -0.60
C VAL A 71 7.93 -1.86 0.06
N GLU A 72 9.05 -2.33 -0.50
CA GLU A 72 9.83 -3.43 0.09
C GLU A 72 10.31 -3.09 1.50
N LYS A 73 10.94 -1.93 1.69
CA LYS A 73 11.41 -1.45 3.00
C LYS A 73 10.26 -1.42 4.01
N TYR A 74 9.13 -0.91 3.58
CA TYR A 74 7.97 -0.74 4.43
C TYR A 74 7.34 -2.06 4.88
N ILE A 75 7.12 -2.97 3.96
CA ILE A 75 6.57 -4.29 4.28
C ILE A 75 7.49 -5.03 5.26
N ASN A 76 8.80 -4.97 5.04
CA ASN A 76 9.78 -5.57 5.94
C ASN A 76 9.73 -4.93 7.35
N SER A 77 9.57 -3.62 7.43
CA SER A 77 9.47 -2.90 8.71
C SER A 77 8.19 -3.27 9.46
N ILE A 78 7.03 -3.34 8.77
CA ILE A 78 5.77 -3.76 9.41
C ILE A 78 5.83 -5.20 9.89
N GLN A 79 6.40 -6.11 9.11
CA GLN A 79 6.57 -7.50 9.51
C GLN A 79 7.48 -7.68 10.74
N SER A 80 8.36 -6.71 10.99
CA SER A 80 9.22 -6.69 12.18
C SER A 80 8.53 -6.16 13.44
N LEU A 81 7.33 -5.53 13.32
CA LEU A 81 6.57 -5.05 14.45
C LEU A 81 6.02 -6.23 15.27
N ASP A 82 6.26 -6.16 16.57
CA ASP A 82 5.62 -7.08 17.49
C ASP A 82 4.14 -6.74 17.72
N SER A 83 3.38 -7.72 18.19
CA SER A 83 1.95 -7.56 18.46
C SER A 83 1.64 -6.52 19.54
N GLY A 84 2.57 -6.27 20.45
CA GLY A 84 2.43 -5.24 21.49
C GLY A 84 2.40 -3.85 20.89
N ASN A 85 3.32 -3.57 19.96
CA ASN A 85 3.36 -2.29 19.23
C ASN A 85 2.12 -2.09 18.33
N ILE A 86 1.62 -3.15 17.68
CA ILE A 86 0.39 -3.08 16.88
C ILE A 86 -0.81 -2.75 17.77
N GLN A 87 -0.97 -3.43 18.91
CA GLN A 87 -2.06 -3.15 19.85
C GLN A 87 -1.97 -1.74 20.44
N LEU A 88 -0.77 -1.28 20.73
CA LEU A 88 -0.53 0.08 21.22
C LEU A 88 -0.92 1.12 20.18
N LEU A 89 -0.53 0.93 18.90
CA LEU A 89 -0.91 1.81 17.80
C LEU A 89 -2.43 1.86 17.61
N ASP A 90 -3.10 0.71 17.65
CA ASP A 90 -4.57 0.66 17.52
C ASP A 90 -5.25 1.40 18.69
N GLY A 91 -4.78 1.19 19.92
CA GLY A 91 -5.29 1.90 21.11
C GLY A 91 -5.07 3.42 21.01
N LEU A 92 -3.88 3.87 20.56
CA LEU A 92 -3.57 5.28 20.38
C LEU A 92 -4.40 5.92 19.26
N THR A 93 -4.67 5.17 18.19
CA THR A 93 -5.52 5.64 17.09
C THR A 93 -6.97 5.82 17.52
N ASN A 94 -7.49 4.93 18.35
CA ASN A 94 -8.83 5.07 18.91
C ASN A 94 -8.93 6.28 19.83
N LYS A 95 -7.97 6.49 20.73
CA LYS A 95 -7.90 7.72 21.55
C LYS A 95 -7.83 9.00 20.71
N LEU A 96 -7.11 8.96 19.58
CA LEU A 96 -7.05 10.09 18.66
C LEU A 96 -8.41 10.40 18.03
N LYS A 97 -9.15 9.37 17.60
CA LYS A 97 -10.50 9.53 17.06
C LYS A 97 -11.49 10.11 18.09
N GLU A 98 -11.33 9.74 19.33
CA GLU A 98 -12.12 10.20 20.48
C GLU A 98 -11.64 11.55 21.03
N GLN A 99 -10.56 12.13 20.49
CA GLN A 99 -9.91 13.37 20.94
C GLN A 99 -9.39 13.30 22.39
N GLU A 100 -9.04 12.10 22.86
CA GLU A 100 -8.55 11.83 24.22
C GLU A 100 -7.02 11.62 24.27
N LEU A 101 -6.30 11.93 23.18
CA LEU A 101 -4.87 11.71 23.09
C LEU A 101 -4.09 12.64 24.03
N THR A 102 -3.28 12.08 24.91
CA THR A 102 -2.38 12.86 25.78
C THR A 102 -1.05 13.15 25.09
N VAL A 103 -0.28 14.10 25.63
CA VAL A 103 1.08 14.39 25.16
C VAL A 103 1.98 13.16 25.26
N ALA A 104 1.83 12.34 26.30
CA ALA A 104 2.59 11.10 26.47
C ALA A 104 2.24 10.07 25.40
N ASP A 105 0.95 9.94 25.07
CA ASP A 105 0.46 9.09 23.96
C ASP A 105 1.07 9.53 22.62
N MET A 106 1.15 10.85 22.36
CA MET A 106 1.77 11.40 21.15
C MET A 106 3.26 11.03 21.05
N PHE A 107 4.01 11.11 22.14
CA PHE A 107 5.42 10.67 22.13
C PHE A 107 5.57 9.19 21.84
N GLN A 108 4.73 8.33 22.41
CA GLN A 108 4.76 6.89 22.13
C GLN A 108 4.47 6.60 20.66
N LEU A 109 3.46 7.26 20.09
CA LEU A 109 3.04 7.13 18.72
C LEU A 109 4.16 7.55 17.75
N VAL A 110 4.76 8.72 17.98
CA VAL A 110 5.91 9.22 17.20
C VAL A 110 7.07 8.24 17.28
N LYS A 111 7.38 7.71 18.47
CA LYS A 111 8.48 6.75 18.66
C LYS A 111 8.28 5.49 17.84
N ILE A 112 7.09 4.87 17.86
CA ILE A 112 6.83 3.66 17.08
C ILE A 112 6.97 3.94 15.58
N VAL A 113 6.44 5.07 15.09
CA VAL A 113 6.55 5.44 13.67
C VAL A 113 8.00 5.73 13.28
N MET A 114 8.77 6.41 14.14
CA MET A 114 10.19 6.67 13.89
C MET A 114 11.05 5.41 13.93
N ASP A 115 10.73 4.45 14.78
CA ASP A 115 11.44 3.17 14.84
C ASP A 115 11.22 2.33 13.55
N LEU A 116 10.08 2.53 12.87
CA LEU A 116 9.79 1.92 11.58
C LEU A 116 10.50 2.60 10.41
N GLU A 117 10.66 3.90 10.50
CA GLU A 117 11.23 4.73 9.44
C GLU A 117 12.51 5.42 9.93
N GLN A 118 13.62 4.69 9.96
CA GLN A 118 14.91 5.17 10.48
C GLN A 118 15.41 6.48 9.87
N ASP A 119 14.87 6.90 8.71
CA ASP A 119 15.30 8.08 7.96
C ASP A 119 14.18 9.12 7.72
N ALA A 120 12.99 8.95 8.27
CA ALA A 120 11.85 9.80 7.98
C ALA A 120 11.60 10.85 9.05
N PHE A 121 11.83 12.12 8.70
CA PHE A 121 11.34 13.25 9.49
C PHE A 121 9.83 13.39 9.31
N ILE A 122 9.08 13.29 10.39
CA ILE A 122 7.65 13.60 10.43
C ILE A 122 7.52 15.12 10.42
N HIS A 123 7.25 15.70 9.26
CA HIS A 123 7.14 17.15 9.13
C HIS A 123 5.74 17.71 9.36
N GLU A 124 4.70 16.89 9.22
CA GLU A 124 3.30 17.32 9.32
C GLU A 124 2.41 16.27 9.97
N GLY A 125 1.47 16.70 10.82
CA GLY A 125 0.55 15.79 11.54
C GLY A 125 -0.35 14.94 10.64
N GLU A 126 -0.72 15.43 9.44
CA GLU A 126 -1.47 14.64 8.45
C GLU A 126 -0.68 13.44 7.94
N LEU A 127 0.62 13.60 7.72
CA LEU A 127 1.50 12.52 7.28
C LEU A 127 1.58 11.42 8.33
N LEU A 128 1.68 11.79 9.59
CA LEU A 128 1.71 10.85 10.71
C LEU A 128 0.44 9.99 10.76
N LEU A 129 -0.73 10.61 10.59
CA LEU A 129 -2.00 9.88 10.57
C LEU A 129 -2.09 8.90 9.40
N GLN A 130 -1.64 9.33 8.21
CA GLN A 130 -1.60 8.46 7.04
C GLN A 130 -0.68 7.25 7.29
N GLN A 131 0.50 7.47 7.86
CA GLN A 131 1.45 6.41 8.21
C GLN A 131 0.84 5.41 9.19
N ILE A 132 0.21 5.87 10.26
CA ILE A 132 -0.44 5.03 11.25
C ILE A 132 -1.56 4.20 10.61
N ASN A 133 -2.43 4.83 9.82
CA ASN A 133 -3.50 4.13 9.13
C ASN A 133 -2.96 3.05 8.18
N THR A 134 -1.85 3.33 7.51
CA THR A 134 -1.21 2.35 6.64
C THR A 134 -0.63 1.19 7.45
N ILE A 135 0.06 1.46 8.56
CA ILE A 135 0.59 0.43 9.47
C ILE A 135 -0.56 -0.48 9.96
N LEU A 136 -1.63 0.12 10.46
CA LEU A 136 -2.79 -0.63 10.94
C LEU A 136 -3.48 -1.42 9.82
N THR A 137 -3.61 -0.84 8.63
CA THR A 137 -4.15 -1.54 7.46
C THR A 137 -3.30 -2.75 7.07
N MET A 138 -1.97 -2.62 7.15
CA MET A 138 -1.03 -3.69 6.81
C MET A 138 -0.78 -4.68 7.96
N SER A 139 -1.23 -4.40 9.18
CA SER A 139 -1.04 -5.32 10.31
C SER A 139 -1.71 -6.67 10.13
N ASP A 140 -2.69 -6.75 9.23
CA ASP A 140 -3.37 -7.99 8.85
C ASP A 140 -2.71 -8.72 7.66
N TYR A 141 -1.64 -8.17 7.09
CA TYR A 141 -0.96 -8.77 5.94
C TYR A 141 -0.33 -10.11 6.30
N ASP A 142 -0.65 -11.12 5.52
CA ASP A 142 -0.09 -12.47 5.59
C ASP A 142 0.58 -12.81 4.26
N LYS A 143 1.90 -12.92 4.26
CA LYS A 143 2.71 -13.12 3.06
C LYS A 143 2.35 -14.41 2.29
N GLU A 144 1.89 -15.45 2.99
CA GLU A 144 1.54 -16.74 2.35
C GLU A 144 0.17 -16.69 1.69
N PHE A 145 -0.70 -15.80 2.14
CA PHE A 145 -2.10 -15.77 1.73
C PHE A 145 -2.46 -14.53 0.91
N ASP A 146 -1.95 -13.37 1.28
CA ASP A 146 -2.28 -12.08 0.67
C ASP A 146 -1.35 -11.72 -0.49
N LYS A 147 -1.72 -10.67 -1.23
CA LYS A 147 -0.91 -10.17 -2.35
C LYS A 147 -0.59 -8.68 -2.19
N ILE A 148 0.66 -8.36 -2.46
CA ILE A 148 1.11 -6.98 -2.67
C ILE A 148 1.12 -6.73 -4.17
N CYS A 149 0.40 -5.69 -4.60
CA CYS A 149 0.31 -5.29 -5.99
C CYS A 149 0.89 -3.88 -6.15
N ILE A 150 1.88 -3.72 -7.03
CA ILE A 150 2.52 -2.43 -7.30
C ILE A 150 2.18 -2.00 -8.73
N ILE A 151 1.52 -0.85 -8.87
CA ILE A 151 1.05 -0.32 -10.16
C ILE A 151 1.98 0.80 -10.59
N LEU A 152 2.63 0.62 -11.73
CA LEU A 152 3.67 1.50 -12.25
C LEU A 152 3.43 1.88 -13.70
N ASP A 153 3.85 3.07 -14.08
CA ASP A 153 3.89 3.50 -15.48
C ASP A 153 5.23 3.12 -16.13
N ARG A 154 5.18 2.56 -17.35
CA ARG A 154 6.40 2.24 -18.13
C ARG A 154 6.83 3.46 -18.94
N ASP A 155 7.08 4.58 -18.29
CA ASP A 155 7.67 5.74 -18.94
C ASP A 155 9.18 5.54 -19.13
N LYS A 156 9.60 5.28 -20.37
CA LYS A 156 11.00 5.02 -20.72
C LYS A 156 11.94 6.23 -20.48
N GLN A 157 11.40 7.42 -20.31
CA GLN A 157 12.20 8.62 -20.03
C GLN A 157 12.62 8.68 -18.57
N SER A 158 11.70 8.41 -17.65
CA SER A 158 11.92 8.44 -16.20
C SER A 158 12.33 7.07 -15.63
N PHE A 159 11.90 5.96 -16.24
CA PHE A 159 12.13 4.60 -15.79
C PHE A 159 13.14 3.88 -16.70
N LYS A 160 14.43 3.96 -16.34
CA LYS A 160 15.53 3.40 -17.14
C LYS A 160 15.48 1.86 -17.16
N ALA A 161 16.08 1.25 -18.19
CA ALA A 161 16.05 -0.21 -18.37
C ALA A 161 16.60 -0.97 -17.16
N PHE A 162 17.74 -0.55 -16.61
CA PHE A 162 18.33 -1.21 -15.42
C PHE A 162 17.44 -1.10 -14.18
N GLN A 163 16.75 0.03 -13.99
CA GLN A 163 15.81 0.22 -12.89
C GLN A 163 14.58 -0.69 -13.03
N TYR A 164 14.15 -0.90 -14.27
CA TYR A 164 13.06 -1.81 -14.57
C TYR A 164 13.42 -3.27 -14.24
N GLU A 165 14.64 -3.69 -14.62
CA GLU A 165 15.15 -5.03 -14.28
C GLU A 165 15.25 -5.22 -12.76
N GLU A 166 15.71 -4.21 -12.02
CA GLU A 166 15.74 -4.26 -10.56
C GLU A 166 14.34 -4.36 -9.94
N VAL A 167 13.36 -3.63 -10.49
CA VAL A 167 11.96 -3.74 -10.04
C VAL A 167 11.41 -5.15 -10.26
N LEU A 168 11.71 -5.77 -11.40
CA LEU A 168 11.31 -7.15 -11.66
C LEU A 168 11.96 -8.12 -10.67
N ASN A 169 13.25 -7.96 -10.40
CA ASN A 169 13.99 -8.79 -9.44
C ASN A 169 13.42 -8.66 -8.01
N ILE A 170 13.12 -7.43 -7.57
CA ILE A 170 12.51 -7.18 -6.25
C ILE A 170 11.12 -7.82 -6.17
N ALA A 171 10.32 -7.67 -7.22
CA ALA A 171 8.98 -8.23 -7.26
C ALA A 171 9.00 -9.77 -7.23
N GLU A 172 9.87 -10.40 -8.01
CA GLU A 172 10.05 -11.85 -8.04
C GLU A 172 10.52 -12.39 -6.68
N LYS A 173 11.56 -11.77 -6.10
CA LYS A 173 12.11 -12.14 -4.79
C LYS A 173 11.07 -12.11 -3.67
N ASN A 174 10.15 -11.15 -3.71
CA ASN A 174 9.18 -10.91 -2.64
C ASN A 174 7.76 -11.42 -2.95
N ASP A 175 7.54 -12.03 -4.11
CA ASP A 175 6.23 -12.47 -4.63
C ASP A 175 5.24 -11.31 -4.79
N TYR A 176 5.73 -10.14 -5.24
CA TYR A 176 4.86 -9.00 -5.55
C TYR A 176 4.27 -9.13 -6.96
N THR A 177 3.02 -8.72 -7.10
CA THR A 177 2.36 -8.61 -8.41
C THR A 177 2.61 -7.21 -8.98
N LEU A 178 3.15 -7.13 -10.19
CA LEU A 178 3.34 -5.87 -10.89
C LEU A 178 2.23 -5.65 -11.92
N GLY A 179 1.58 -4.49 -11.83
CA GLY A 179 0.70 -3.94 -12.85
C GLY A 179 1.44 -2.82 -13.58
N ILE A 180 1.90 -3.09 -14.81
CA ILE A 180 2.71 -2.12 -15.56
C ILE A 180 1.93 -1.61 -16.76
N SER A 181 1.58 -0.33 -16.74
CA SER A 181 0.95 0.35 -17.86
C SER A 181 2.00 0.89 -18.83
N ASN A 182 1.74 0.74 -20.12
CA ASN A 182 2.63 1.21 -21.19
C ASN A 182 1.84 2.04 -22.22
N PRO A 183 2.09 3.34 -22.38
CA PRO A 183 3.12 4.09 -21.67
C PRO A 183 2.71 4.54 -20.24
N ILE A 184 1.41 4.81 -20.01
CA ILE A 184 0.88 5.37 -18.75
C ILE A 184 -0.49 4.78 -18.41
N PHE A 185 -0.87 4.80 -17.15
CA PHE A 185 -2.12 4.27 -16.64
C PHE A 185 -3.36 4.94 -17.25
N LYS A 186 -3.29 6.22 -17.57
CA LYS A 186 -4.38 6.94 -18.24
C LYS A 186 -4.69 6.36 -19.62
N PHE A 187 -3.69 5.85 -20.34
CA PHE A 187 -3.89 5.15 -21.61
C PHE A 187 -4.63 3.82 -21.39
N PHE A 188 -4.25 3.06 -20.37
CA PHE A 188 -4.98 1.86 -19.95
C PHE A 188 -6.47 2.16 -19.69
N LEU A 189 -6.79 3.26 -19.00
CA LEU A 189 -8.18 3.67 -18.77
C LEU A 189 -8.92 4.00 -20.07
N LEU A 190 -8.27 4.68 -21.00
CA LEU A 190 -8.87 4.97 -22.33
C LEU A 190 -9.23 3.70 -23.09
N LEU A 191 -8.39 2.66 -23.01
CA LEU A 191 -8.65 1.36 -23.62
C LEU A 191 -9.90 0.67 -23.05
N HIS A 192 -10.22 0.92 -21.77
CA HIS A 192 -11.43 0.39 -21.14
C HIS A 192 -12.70 1.16 -21.49
N MET A 193 -12.56 2.43 -21.91
CA MET A 193 -13.70 3.30 -22.15
C MET A 193 -14.10 3.39 -23.62
N ASN A 194 -13.20 2.99 -24.52
CA ASN A 194 -13.42 3.10 -25.98
C ASN A 194 -13.41 1.75 -26.66
N ASP A 195 -14.35 1.56 -27.59
CA ASP A 195 -14.29 0.46 -28.54
C ASP A 195 -13.16 0.77 -29.54
N LEU A 196 -12.04 0.05 -29.41
CA LEU A 196 -10.84 0.23 -30.24
C LEU A 196 -11.05 -0.19 -31.72
N SER A 197 -12.19 -0.77 -32.05
CA SER A 197 -12.52 -1.12 -33.44
C SER A 197 -12.51 0.12 -34.36
N VAL A 198 -12.68 1.32 -33.77
CA VAL A 198 -12.67 2.60 -34.51
C VAL A 198 -11.24 3.07 -34.85
N LEU A 199 -10.20 2.58 -34.15
CA LEU A 199 -8.81 3.01 -34.36
C LEU A 199 -8.04 2.15 -35.39
N SER A 200 -8.65 1.11 -35.91
CA SER A 200 -7.99 0.16 -36.84
C SER A 200 -8.24 0.48 -38.36
N THR A 201 -8.72 1.67 -38.69
CA THR A 201 -9.12 2.04 -40.05
C THR A 201 -8.31 3.17 -40.68
N GLU A 202 -7.00 3.34 -40.31
CA GLU A 202 -6.08 4.15 -41.12
C GLU A 202 -4.75 3.44 -41.36
#